data_76a3f42241cc02463077e8bef7601c88
#
_entry.id   76a3f42241cc02463077e8bef7601c88
#
_cell.length_a   1.000
_cell.length_b   1.000
_cell.length_c   1.000
_cell.angle_alpha   90.00
_cell.angle_beta   90.00
_cell.angle_gamma   90.00
#
_symmetry.space_group_name_H-M   'P 1'
#
loop_
_entity.id
_entity.type
_entity.pdbx_description
1 polymer ?
#
loop_
_entity_poly.entity_id
_entity_poly.type
_entity_poly.pdbx_seq_one_letter_code
_entity_poly.pdbx_strand_id
1 'polypeptide(L)'
;MRYQTSKFITILIVYVFFFLLPLGLNASINNNLLSSIHAESSNDYYTWSELELNKKFTESEQSYILKKVIVRDWDLNKLPSKSPDFLNNVLKGLVNLSKNKCVNIIFNNQNLQSFEVSFLQTFNAWQIQCKNKKTTTDSRLQFEKHINQIDPNFSNILEFNKLAYLYFNDQKEVFKDIYKQVNFEKANFISINFREIYFLKKILKEYEIDSENFNLFINKFYSLLGDELLASYYQIESFQELVFEQAYQLSNYYKTMGRYQDSLALLSILSEIDSSNKDHYLIQKYDLMLNLSRNEKIFILLKEFHSEVEIFNFMKHKLYLQYANSFNIDKQQIMDYFYSISDNFETDLKLNLAFEVSSFLYSEYNLTESLAFLEECCFESINNSQSVEYIFRYGALLEESKRIPEAEQFITKSIEYSGNDPSPIILNYLAYLWVEMDKNLDISENMLIKAVSDTDANNGAILDSLGWLYYKKNNLDIAEKWIHDAYILEPAEPEIIDHLSQVYKKQGRKKESQYLDAKILNFHKDYFKFEQVLNRNYED
;
A
#
# COMPACT_ATOMS: atom_id res chain seq x y z
N MET A 1 19.34 -17.52 -5.26
CA MET A 1 19.21 -18.97 -5.01
C MET A 1 17.76 -19.49 -4.93
N ARG A 2 16.77 -18.72 -4.54
CA ARG A 2 15.34 -19.18 -4.51
C ARG A 2 14.67 -19.25 -5.90
N TYR A 3 15.18 -18.56 -6.90
CA TYR A 3 14.63 -18.57 -8.28
C TYR A 3 15.00 -19.81 -9.10
N GLN A 4 16.08 -20.50 -8.75
CA GLN A 4 16.49 -21.74 -9.45
C GLN A 4 15.81 -22.99 -8.92
N THR A 5 15.41 -23.01 -7.64
CA THR A 5 14.71 -24.17 -7.05
C THR A 5 13.27 -24.29 -7.54
N SER A 6 12.58 -23.16 -7.83
CA SER A 6 11.23 -23.18 -8.39
C SER A 6 11.21 -23.79 -9.81
N LYS A 7 12.16 -23.42 -10.69
CA LYS A 7 12.26 -24.01 -12.04
C LYS A 7 12.58 -25.52 -12.00
N PHE A 8 13.39 -25.96 -11.03
CA PHE A 8 13.73 -27.38 -10.91
C PHE A 8 12.55 -28.23 -10.42
N ILE A 9 11.73 -27.70 -9.51
CA ILE A 9 10.53 -28.38 -9.01
C ILE A 9 9.46 -28.43 -10.11
N THR A 10 9.27 -27.35 -10.88
CA THR A 10 8.31 -27.33 -12.01
C THR A 10 8.74 -28.30 -13.11
N ILE A 11 10.01 -28.38 -13.44
CA ILE A 11 10.56 -29.34 -14.41
C ILE A 11 10.45 -30.77 -13.86
N LEU A 12 10.67 -30.98 -12.58
CA LEU A 12 10.56 -32.31 -11.94
C LEU A 12 9.10 -32.80 -11.90
N ILE A 13 8.14 -31.90 -11.62
CA ILE A 13 6.70 -32.23 -11.64
C ILE A 13 6.25 -32.55 -13.07
N VAL A 14 6.70 -31.82 -14.07
CA VAL A 14 6.42 -32.11 -15.50
C VAL A 14 7.08 -33.44 -15.89
N TYR A 15 8.31 -33.73 -15.47
CA TYR A 15 9.00 -35.00 -15.75
C TYR A 15 8.34 -36.21 -15.06
N VAL A 16 7.91 -36.07 -13.82
CA VAL A 16 7.21 -37.13 -13.07
C VAL A 16 5.84 -37.42 -13.67
N PHE A 17 5.11 -36.41 -14.15
CA PHE A 17 3.83 -36.61 -14.82
C PHE A 17 3.96 -37.25 -16.21
N PHE A 18 5.04 -36.98 -16.95
CA PHE A 18 5.24 -37.57 -18.28
C PHE A 18 5.78 -39.02 -18.28
N PHE A 19 6.49 -39.43 -17.22
CA PHE A 19 7.16 -40.75 -17.21
C PHE A 19 6.53 -41.81 -16.29
N LEU A 20 5.54 -41.47 -15.46
CA LEU A 20 4.92 -42.40 -14.52
C LEU A 20 3.46 -42.73 -14.81
N LEU A 21 2.87 -42.24 -15.91
CA LEU A 21 1.57 -42.68 -16.36
C LEU A 21 1.73 -43.91 -17.25
N PRO A 22 1.04 -45.04 -16.98
CA PRO A 22 1.11 -46.23 -17.82
C PRO A 22 0.56 -45.92 -19.22
N LEU A 23 1.30 -46.33 -20.23
CA LEU A 23 0.97 -46.27 -21.65
C LEU A 23 -0.38 -46.96 -21.90
N GLY A 24 -1.45 -46.22 -21.89
CA GLY A 24 -2.79 -46.77 -22.14
C GLY A 24 -3.94 -45.76 -22.07
N LEU A 25 -3.73 -44.59 -21.55
CA LEU A 25 -4.71 -43.51 -21.59
C LEU A 25 -4.31 -42.49 -22.69
N ASN A 26 -4.95 -42.62 -23.86
CA ASN A 26 -5.08 -41.55 -24.84
C ASN A 26 -5.89 -40.37 -24.24
N ALA A 27 -5.44 -39.81 -23.14
CA ALA A 27 -5.86 -38.53 -22.71
C ALA A 27 -5.08 -37.53 -23.58
N SER A 28 -5.75 -36.91 -24.53
CA SER A 28 -5.31 -35.61 -25.04
C SER A 28 -5.12 -34.74 -23.80
N ILE A 29 -3.88 -34.68 -23.29
CA ILE A 29 -3.54 -33.76 -22.19
C ILE A 29 -3.97 -32.41 -22.69
N ASN A 30 -5.04 -31.90 -22.11
CA ASN A 30 -5.67 -30.70 -22.57
C ASN A 30 -4.63 -29.58 -22.35
N ASN A 31 -4.02 -29.06 -23.43
CA ASN A 31 -3.03 -27.99 -23.36
C ASN A 31 -3.52 -26.82 -22.48
N ASN A 32 -4.82 -26.61 -22.43
CA ASN A 32 -5.45 -25.62 -21.55
C ASN A 32 -5.24 -25.93 -20.05
N LEU A 33 -5.23 -27.20 -19.64
CA LEU A 33 -4.96 -27.56 -18.24
C LEU A 33 -3.54 -27.20 -17.81
N LEU A 34 -2.56 -27.57 -18.63
CA LEU A 34 -1.15 -27.24 -18.37
C LEU A 34 -0.93 -25.73 -18.40
N SER A 35 -1.55 -25.03 -19.36
CA SER A 35 -1.50 -23.57 -19.43
C SER A 35 -2.14 -22.90 -18.23
N SER A 36 -3.26 -23.44 -17.71
CA SER A 36 -3.94 -22.95 -16.52
C SER A 36 -3.09 -23.16 -15.25
N ILE A 37 -2.50 -24.34 -15.09
CA ILE A 37 -1.58 -24.64 -13.97
C ILE A 37 -0.35 -23.73 -14.04
N HIS A 38 0.17 -23.50 -15.24
CA HIS A 38 1.29 -22.59 -15.44
C HIS A 38 0.92 -21.14 -15.11
N ALA A 39 -0.23 -20.66 -15.59
CA ALA A 39 -0.73 -19.33 -15.30
C ALA A 39 -0.96 -19.12 -13.79
N GLU A 40 -1.54 -20.11 -13.10
CA GLU A 40 -1.73 -20.07 -11.64
C GLU A 40 -0.40 -20.03 -10.90
N SER A 41 0.57 -20.89 -11.30
CA SER A 41 1.89 -20.97 -10.67
C SER A 41 2.76 -19.73 -10.91
N SER A 42 2.50 -18.98 -11.99
CA SER A 42 3.15 -17.72 -12.33
C SER A 42 2.39 -16.47 -11.87
N ASN A 43 1.29 -16.65 -11.13
CA ASN A 43 0.37 -15.58 -10.72
C ASN A 43 -0.26 -14.80 -11.89
N ASP A 44 -0.31 -15.37 -13.08
CA ASP A 44 -1.02 -14.79 -14.23
C ASP A 44 -2.51 -15.11 -14.14
N TYR A 45 -3.19 -14.47 -13.20
CA TYR A 45 -4.60 -14.72 -12.92
C TYR A 45 -5.55 -14.30 -14.06
N TYR A 46 -5.11 -13.41 -14.95
CA TYR A 46 -5.90 -13.08 -16.14
C TYR A 46 -5.94 -14.26 -17.11
N THR A 47 -4.78 -14.75 -17.54
CA THR A 47 -4.69 -15.93 -18.41
C THR A 47 -5.30 -17.16 -17.76
N TRP A 48 -5.09 -17.35 -16.46
CA TRP A 48 -5.71 -18.40 -15.68
C TRP A 48 -7.24 -18.32 -15.73
N SER A 49 -7.83 -17.13 -15.53
CA SER A 49 -9.28 -16.93 -15.56
C SER A 49 -9.88 -17.17 -16.95
N GLU A 50 -9.21 -16.73 -18.03
CA GLU A 50 -9.66 -17.00 -19.40
C GLU A 50 -9.65 -18.50 -19.75
N LEU A 51 -8.62 -19.22 -19.29
CA LEU A 51 -8.48 -20.65 -19.56
C LEU A 51 -9.50 -21.49 -18.80
N GLU A 52 -10.01 -21.01 -17.67
CA GLU A 52 -10.99 -21.72 -16.83
C GLU A 52 -12.42 -21.66 -17.36
N LEU A 53 -12.76 -20.74 -18.28
CA LEU A 53 -14.10 -20.58 -18.84
C LEU A 53 -14.70 -21.87 -19.43
N ASN A 54 -13.88 -22.79 -19.94
CA ASN A 54 -14.30 -23.94 -20.74
C ASN A 54 -14.08 -25.30 -20.06
N LYS A 55 -13.77 -25.37 -18.76
CA LYS A 55 -13.34 -26.61 -18.12
C LYS A 55 -14.41 -27.30 -17.28
N LYS A 56 -14.47 -28.63 -17.43
CA LYS A 56 -15.19 -29.56 -16.54
C LYS A 56 -14.15 -30.28 -15.67
N PHE A 57 -13.74 -29.69 -14.55
CA PHE A 57 -12.84 -30.33 -13.58
C PHE A 57 -13.57 -30.60 -12.27
N THR A 58 -13.21 -31.71 -11.65
CA THR A 58 -13.50 -31.98 -10.24
C THR A 58 -12.51 -31.20 -9.41
N GLU A 59 -12.87 -29.96 -9.02
CA GLU A 59 -12.07 -29.10 -8.18
C GLU A 59 -12.59 -29.05 -6.76
N SER A 60 -11.75 -28.58 -5.83
CA SER A 60 -12.24 -28.20 -4.52
C SER A 60 -13.30 -27.11 -4.69
N GLU A 61 -14.35 -27.15 -3.88
CA GLU A 61 -15.48 -26.23 -3.97
C GLU A 61 -15.04 -24.76 -3.93
N GLN A 62 -14.02 -24.43 -3.12
CA GLN A 62 -13.47 -23.10 -3.00
C GLN A 62 -12.80 -22.61 -4.29
N SER A 63 -11.92 -23.42 -4.88
CA SER A 63 -11.25 -23.09 -6.14
C SER A 63 -12.26 -22.89 -7.27
N TYR A 64 -13.31 -23.71 -7.34
CA TYR A 64 -14.38 -23.55 -8.32
C TYR A 64 -15.11 -22.22 -8.17
N ILE A 65 -15.48 -21.81 -6.94
CA ILE A 65 -16.18 -20.56 -6.67
C ILE A 65 -15.31 -19.35 -7.06
N LEU A 66 -14.06 -19.34 -6.63
CA LEU A 66 -13.13 -18.26 -6.95
C LEU A 66 -12.93 -18.10 -8.45
N LYS A 67 -12.76 -19.21 -9.17
CA LYS A 67 -12.65 -19.21 -10.63
C LYS A 67 -13.88 -18.61 -11.29
N LYS A 68 -15.08 -19.02 -10.88
CA LYS A 68 -16.35 -18.50 -11.40
C LYS A 68 -16.54 -17.02 -11.15
N VAL A 69 -16.14 -16.54 -9.98
CA VAL A 69 -16.19 -15.11 -9.64
C VAL A 69 -15.22 -14.31 -10.49
N ILE A 70 -13.98 -14.76 -10.65
CA ILE A 70 -12.96 -14.04 -11.42
C ILE A 70 -13.31 -13.97 -12.92
N VAL A 71 -13.90 -15.05 -13.48
CA VAL A 71 -14.35 -15.11 -14.89
C VAL A 71 -15.73 -14.52 -15.14
N ARG A 72 -16.37 -13.94 -14.13
CA ARG A 72 -17.70 -13.34 -14.20
C ARG A 72 -18.87 -14.31 -14.47
N ASP A 73 -18.71 -15.58 -14.15
CA ASP A 73 -19.81 -16.57 -14.19
C ASP A 73 -20.52 -16.62 -12.82
N TRP A 74 -21.46 -15.68 -12.63
CA TRP A 74 -22.13 -15.44 -11.35
C TRP A 74 -23.23 -16.45 -10.97
N ASP A 75 -23.40 -17.57 -11.66
CA ASP A 75 -24.43 -18.53 -11.28
C ASP A 75 -24.07 -19.29 -9.98
N LEU A 76 -23.89 -18.51 -8.93
CA LEU A 76 -23.62 -19.00 -7.57
C LEU A 76 -24.79 -19.79 -6.97
N ASN A 77 -25.98 -19.81 -7.63
CA ASN A 77 -27.12 -20.61 -7.18
C ASN A 77 -26.89 -22.13 -7.35
N LYS A 78 -25.94 -22.51 -8.20
CA LYS A 78 -25.53 -23.91 -8.39
C LYS A 78 -24.54 -24.44 -7.36
N LEU A 79 -24.11 -23.57 -6.43
CA LEU A 79 -23.13 -23.91 -5.41
C LEU A 79 -23.81 -24.62 -4.23
N PRO A 80 -23.15 -25.61 -3.61
CA PRO A 80 -23.68 -26.27 -2.42
C PRO A 80 -24.05 -25.26 -1.34
N SER A 81 -25.18 -25.48 -0.70
CA SER A 81 -25.71 -24.55 0.32
C SER A 81 -24.89 -24.48 1.61
N LYS A 82 -23.91 -25.37 1.78
CA LYS A 82 -23.08 -25.49 2.99
C LYS A 82 -21.60 -25.45 2.65
N SER A 83 -21.09 -24.30 2.23
CA SER A 83 -19.64 -24.10 2.21
C SER A 83 -19.16 -23.67 3.61
N PRO A 84 -18.16 -24.34 4.19
CA PRO A 84 -17.59 -23.94 5.48
C PRO A 84 -16.69 -22.72 5.38
N ASP A 85 -16.37 -22.24 4.19
CA ASP A 85 -15.42 -21.18 3.97
C ASP A 85 -16.07 -19.79 4.13
N PHE A 86 -15.41 -18.93 4.91
CA PHE A 86 -15.85 -17.58 5.17
C PHE A 86 -16.01 -16.75 3.88
N LEU A 87 -15.00 -16.77 2.99
CA LEU A 87 -15.00 -15.99 1.75
C LEU A 87 -16.16 -16.38 0.83
N ASN A 88 -16.46 -17.66 0.70
CA ASN A 88 -17.59 -18.13 -0.11
C ASN A 88 -18.93 -17.57 0.39
N ASN A 89 -19.07 -17.47 1.71
CA ASN A 89 -20.25 -16.88 2.31
C ASN A 89 -20.29 -15.36 2.11
N VAL A 90 -19.13 -14.68 2.14
CA VAL A 90 -19.01 -13.25 1.77
C VAL A 90 -19.47 -13.02 0.33
N LEU A 91 -18.94 -13.77 -0.64
CA LEU A 91 -19.29 -13.63 -2.06
C LEU A 91 -20.78 -13.87 -2.29
N LYS A 92 -21.36 -14.94 -1.70
CA LYS A 92 -22.81 -15.20 -1.74
C LYS A 92 -23.61 -14.05 -1.12
N GLY A 93 -23.11 -13.51 0.00
CA GLY A 93 -23.71 -12.36 0.68
C GLY A 93 -23.80 -11.14 -0.21
N LEU A 94 -22.69 -10.78 -0.83
CA LEU A 94 -22.59 -9.63 -1.72
C LEU A 94 -23.51 -9.73 -2.94
N VAL A 95 -23.58 -10.91 -3.60
CA VAL A 95 -24.50 -11.13 -4.73
C VAL A 95 -25.97 -11.04 -4.31
N ASN A 96 -26.34 -11.54 -3.13
CA ASN A 96 -27.70 -11.41 -2.64
C ASN A 96 -28.05 -9.97 -2.24
N LEU A 97 -27.08 -9.27 -1.63
CA LEU A 97 -27.20 -7.87 -1.28
C LEU A 97 -27.46 -7.00 -2.53
N SER A 98 -26.70 -7.19 -3.61
CA SER A 98 -26.90 -6.46 -4.87
C SER A 98 -28.30 -6.65 -5.49
N LYS A 99 -28.92 -7.78 -5.20
CA LYS A 99 -30.30 -8.10 -5.63
C LYS A 99 -31.37 -7.69 -4.61
N ASN A 100 -31.01 -6.94 -3.57
CA ASN A 100 -31.87 -6.57 -2.43
C ASN A 100 -32.57 -7.79 -1.77
N LYS A 101 -31.92 -8.94 -1.77
CA LYS A 101 -32.43 -10.17 -1.15
C LYS A 101 -31.90 -10.30 0.27
N CYS A 102 -32.79 -10.15 1.25
CA CYS A 102 -32.49 -10.41 2.66
C CYS A 102 -32.28 -11.91 2.92
N VAL A 103 -31.04 -12.37 2.90
CA VAL A 103 -30.68 -13.79 3.03
C VAL A 103 -30.07 -14.06 4.39
N ASN A 104 -30.45 -15.17 5.02
CA ASN A 104 -29.74 -15.65 6.21
C ASN A 104 -28.47 -16.37 5.77
N ILE A 105 -27.35 -15.70 5.83
CA ILE A 105 -26.04 -16.32 5.68
C ILE A 105 -25.47 -16.51 7.08
N ILE A 106 -25.18 -17.77 7.41
CA ILE A 106 -24.54 -18.14 8.67
C ILE A 106 -23.04 -18.25 8.39
N PHE A 107 -22.25 -17.42 9.07
CA PHE A 107 -20.81 -17.48 9.02
C PHE A 107 -20.30 -18.39 10.15
N ASN A 108 -19.28 -19.17 9.85
CA ASN A 108 -18.57 -19.93 10.88
C ASN A 108 -17.52 -19.01 11.51
N ASN A 109 -17.73 -18.61 12.76
CA ASN A 109 -16.97 -17.55 13.44
C ASN A 109 -15.68 -18.05 14.11
N GLN A 110 -15.15 -19.23 13.76
CA GLN A 110 -13.91 -19.71 14.37
C GLN A 110 -12.68 -19.09 13.67
N ASN A 111 -11.82 -18.44 14.45
CA ASN A 111 -10.52 -17.89 14.02
C ASN A 111 -10.59 -16.78 12.96
N LEU A 112 -11.60 -15.90 13.01
CA LEU A 112 -11.68 -14.75 12.12
C LEU A 112 -10.65 -13.68 12.46
N GLN A 113 -10.12 -13.02 11.43
CA GLN A 113 -9.23 -11.88 11.56
C GLN A 113 -10.03 -10.56 11.68
N SER A 114 -9.39 -9.48 12.08
CA SER A 114 -10.05 -8.18 12.34
C SER A 114 -10.90 -7.67 11.18
N PHE A 115 -10.40 -7.71 9.96
CA PHE A 115 -11.14 -7.26 8.78
C PHE A 115 -12.30 -8.18 8.40
N GLU A 116 -12.16 -9.49 8.62
CA GLU A 116 -13.23 -10.46 8.43
C GLU A 116 -14.36 -10.23 9.45
N VAL A 117 -13.99 -9.90 10.68
CA VAL A 117 -14.93 -9.51 11.75
C VAL A 117 -15.67 -8.22 11.38
N SER A 118 -14.95 -7.19 10.92
CA SER A 118 -15.55 -5.91 10.53
C SER A 118 -16.57 -6.07 9.41
N PHE A 119 -16.21 -6.80 8.35
CA PHE A 119 -17.15 -7.13 7.27
C PHE A 119 -18.39 -7.84 7.80
N LEU A 120 -18.20 -8.86 8.63
CA LEU A 120 -19.29 -9.67 9.19
C LEU A 120 -20.27 -8.83 10.00
N GLN A 121 -19.75 -7.92 10.82
CA GLN A 121 -20.58 -7.02 11.63
C GLN A 121 -21.45 -6.12 10.76
N THR A 122 -20.82 -5.46 9.77
CA THR A 122 -21.53 -4.56 8.88
C THR A 122 -22.57 -5.31 8.03
N PHE A 123 -22.22 -6.48 7.52
CA PHE A 123 -23.12 -7.32 6.76
C PHE A 123 -24.32 -7.80 7.60
N ASN A 124 -24.09 -8.22 8.84
CA ASN A 124 -25.16 -8.63 9.75
C ASN A 124 -26.08 -7.48 10.13
N ALA A 125 -25.52 -6.27 10.36
CA ALA A 125 -26.30 -5.07 10.61
C ALA A 125 -27.20 -4.73 9.41
N TRP A 126 -26.68 -4.82 8.18
CA TRP A 126 -27.48 -4.68 6.98
C TRP A 126 -28.58 -5.74 6.88
N GLN A 127 -28.30 -7.01 7.19
CA GLN A 127 -29.31 -8.08 7.19
C GLN A 127 -30.45 -7.80 8.15
N ILE A 128 -30.15 -7.27 9.34
CA ILE A 128 -31.14 -6.88 10.35
C ILE A 128 -32.01 -5.75 9.80
N GLN A 129 -31.41 -4.70 9.22
CA GLN A 129 -32.13 -3.59 8.61
C GLN A 129 -33.01 -4.05 7.43
N CYS A 130 -32.49 -4.91 6.56
CA CYS A 130 -33.20 -5.44 5.41
C CYS A 130 -34.46 -6.24 5.81
N LYS A 131 -34.42 -7.02 6.88
CA LYS A 131 -35.57 -7.80 7.38
C LYS A 131 -36.59 -6.94 8.10
N ASN A 132 -36.12 -5.97 8.85
CA ASN A 132 -36.95 -5.11 9.69
C ASN A 132 -37.22 -3.82 8.93
N LYS A 133 -38.13 -3.82 7.96
CA LYS A 133 -38.57 -2.62 7.21
C LYS A 133 -39.10 -1.48 8.11
N LYS A 134 -39.14 -1.66 9.43
CA LYS A 134 -39.42 -0.64 10.46
C LYS A 134 -38.33 -0.75 11.52
N THR A 135 -37.67 0.37 11.79
CA THR A 135 -36.73 0.56 12.91
C THR A 135 -37.46 0.27 14.23
N THR A 136 -37.28 -0.89 14.80
CA THR A 136 -37.80 -1.21 16.12
C THR A 136 -36.64 -1.26 17.12
N THR A 137 -36.92 -0.95 18.36
CA THR A 137 -36.02 -1.09 19.51
C THR A 137 -35.39 -2.50 19.54
N ASP A 138 -36.06 -3.49 18.98
CA ASP A 138 -35.64 -4.89 18.90
C ASP A 138 -34.44 -5.10 17.95
N SER A 139 -34.38 -4.38 16.84
CA SER A 139 -33.24 -4.49 15.90
C SER A 139 -31.96 -3.92 16.50
N ARG A 140 -32.08 -2.88 17.32
CA ARG A 140 -30.97 -2.32 18.07
C ARG A 140 -30.42 -3.29 19.11
N LEU A 141 -31.30 -3.89 19.91
CA LEU A 141 -30.91 -4.89 20.91
C LEU A 141 -30.27 -6.13 20.27
N GLN A 142 -30.74 -6.57 19.11
CA GLN A 142 -30.15 -7.67 18.37
C GLN A 142 -28.78 -7.30 17.81
N PHE A 143 -28.59 -6.10 17.29
CA PHE A 143 -27.31 -5.59 16.82
C PHE A 143 -26.30 -5.47 17.97
N GLU A 144 -26.68 -4.81 19.08
CA GLU A 144 -25.85 -4.68 20.29
C GLU A 144 -25.48 -6.06 20.89
N LYS A 145 -26.42 -6.99 20.94
CA LYS A 145 -26.16 -8.35 21.42
C LYS A 145 -25.18 -9.09 20.53
N HIS A 146 -25.27 -8.91 19.23
CA HIS A 146 -24.36 -9.54 18.27
C HIS A 146 -22.94 -8.97 18.33
N ILE A 147 -22.84 -7.66 18.43
CA ILE A 147 -21.57 -6.92 18.57
C ILE A 147 -20.87 -7.30 19.88
N ASN A 148 -21.61 -7.36 20.99
CA ASN A 148 -21.03 -7.69 22.31
C ASN A 148 -20.56 -9.15 22.43
N GLN A 149 -20.90 -10.02 21.49
CA GLN A 149 -20.39 -11.40 21.41
C GLN A 149 -19.04 -11.51 20.69
N ILE A 150 -18.56 -10.42 20.10
CA ILE A 150 -17.30 -10.37 19.36
C ILE A 150 -16.20 -9.83 20.28
N ASP A 151 -14.98 -10.32 20.08
CA ASP A 151 -13.82 -10.07 20.94
C ASP A 151 -13.64 -8.58 21.30
N PRO A 152 -13.49 -8.23 22.58
CA PRO A 152 -13.26 -6.86 23.07
C PRO A 152 -12.05 -6.14 22.45
N ASN A 153 -11.10 -6.90 21.88
CA ASN A 153 -9.92 -6.33 21.21
C ASN A 153 -10.25 -5.58 19.90
N PHE A 154 -11.47 -5.72 19.37
CA PHE A 154 -11.94 -5.03 18.17
C PHE A 154 -12.87 -3.85 18.44
N SER A 155 -12.81 -3.27 19.64
CA SER A 155 -13.74 -2.22 20.09
C SER A 155 -13.83 -1.01 19.14
N ASN A 156 -12.74 -0.60 18.50
CA ASN A 156 -12.70 0.61 17.65
C ASN A 156 -13.41 0.41 16.30
N ILE A 157 -13.29 -0.78 15.69
CA ILE A 157 -14.05 -1.15 14.49
C ILE A 157 -15.54 -1.22 14.82
N LEU A 158 -15.85 -1.75 16.00
CA LEU A 158 -17.20 -1.81 16.55
C LEU A 158 -17.83 -0.43 16.70
N GLU A 159 -17.08 0.56 17.16
CA GLU A 159 -17.57 1.93 17.35
C GLU A 159 -17.98 2.58 16.02
N PHE A 160 -17.15 2.49 14.97
CA PHE A 160 -17.48 3.05 13.66
C PHE A 160 -18.76 2.41 13.07
N ASN A 161 -18.82 1.09 13.01
CA ASN A 161 -19.97 0.35 12.48
C ASN A 161 -21.24 0.64 13.28
N LYS A 162 -21.11 0.85 14.59
CA LYS A 162 -22.21 1.24 15.46
C LYS A 162 -22.71 2.65 15.16
N LEU A 163 -21.81 3.61 14.97
CA LEU A 163 -22.14 4.97 14.56
C LEU A 163 -22.82 5.00 13.21
N ALA A 164 -22.29 4.27 12.22
CA ALA A 164 -22.90 4.15 10.89
C ALA A 164 -24.31 3.53 10.96
N TYR A 165 -24.48 2.46 11.74
CA TYR A 165 -25.81 1.86 11.95
C TYR A 165 -26.81 2.85 12.53
N LEU A 166 -26.42 3.63 13.55
CA LEU A 166 -27.27 4.62 14.18
C LEU A 166 -27.67 5.75 13.22
N TYR A 167 -26.72 6.20 12.38
CA TYR A 167 -26.97 7.20 11.36
C TYR A 167 -28.01 6.72 10.34
N PHE A 168 -27.81 5.55 9.74
CA PHE A 168 -28.73 5.01 8.73
C PHE A 168 -30.11 4.60 9.30
N ASN A 169 -30.25 4.57 10.60
CA ASN A 169 -31.52 4.34 11.29
C ASN A 169 -32.09 5.58 11.97
N ASP A 170 -31.59 6.77 11.63
CA ASP A 170 -32.07 8.08 12.10
C ASP A 170 -32.10 8.22 13.64
N GLN A 171 -31.08 7.63 14.31
CA GLN A 171 -30.97 7.64 15.78
C GLN A 171 -29.99 8.71 16.28
N LYS A 172 -30.21 9.96 15.93
CA LYS A 172 -29.32 11.12 16.17
C LYS A 172 -28.86 11.25 17.63
N GLU A 173 -29.77 11.18 18.60
CA GLU A 173 -29.42 11.39 20.01
C GLU A 173 -28.55 10.26 20.57
N VAL A 174 -28.85 9.02 20.20
CA VAL A 174 -28.04 7.88 20.62
C VAL A 174 -26.65 7.90 19.95
N PHE A 175 -26.61 8.35 18.70
CA PHE A 175 -25.34 8.57 17.98
C PHE A 175 -24.47 9.59 18.74
N LYS A 176 -25.02 10.74 19.15
CA LYS A 176 -24.29 11.77 19.91
C LYS A 176 -23.71 11.23 21.21
N ASP A 177 -24.49 10.45 21.94
CA ASP A 177 -24.07 9.90 23.24
C ASP A 177 -22.94 8.88 23.06
N ILE A 178 -22.98 8.05 22.02
CA ILE A 178 -21.94 7.07 21.74
C ILE A 178 -20.69 7.76 21.18
N TYR A 179 -20.84 8.71 20.26
CA TYR A 179 -19.72 9.47 19.72
C TYR A 179 -18.86 10.14 20.80
N LYS A 180 -19.49 10.72 21.84
CA LYS A 180 -18.77 11.31 22.98
C LYS A 180 -17.91 10.31 23.77
N GLN A 181 -18.20 9.02 23.66
CA GLN A 181 -17.47 7.96 24.34
C GLN A 181 -16.32 7.39 23.51
N VAL A 182 -16.24 7.74 22.20
CA VAL A 182 -15.18 7.28 21.29
C VAL A 182 -13.84 7.89 21.71
N ASN A 183 -12.89 7.04 22.00
CA ASN A 183 -11.52 7.46 22.28
C ASN A 183 -10.66 7.38 21.02
N PHE A 184 -10.54 8.49 20.31
CA PHE A 184 -9.76 8.58 19.06
C PHE A 184 -8.25 8.40 19.26
N GLU A 185 -7.70 8.63 20.46
CA GLU A 185 -6.28 8.42 20.76
C GLU A 185 -5.91 6.94 20.83
N LYS A 186 -6.87 6.08 21.21
CA LYS A 186 -6.71 4.63 21.28
C LYS A 186 -7.20 3.90 20.04
N ALA A 187 -7.74 4.64 19.08
CA ALA A 187 -8.24 4.04 17.84
C ALA A 187 -7.11 3.36 17.07
N ASN A 188 -7.31 2.10 16.74
CA ASN A 188 -6.33 1.34 15.95
C ASN A 188 -6.54 1.68 14.48
N PHE A 189 -5.65 2.51 13.92
CA PHE A 189 -5.75 3.12 12.60
C PHE A 189 -5.72 2.15 11.42
N ILE A 190 -5.28 0.92 11.65
CA ILE A 190 -5.16 -0.12 10.60
C ILE A 190 -6.53 -0.47 9.99
N SER A 191 -7.61 -0.12 10.65
CA SER A 191 -8.97 -0.55 10.28
C SER A 191 -9.90 0.54 9.80
N ILE A 192 -9.53 1.82 9.87
CA ILE A 192 -10.36 2.95 9.42
C ILE A 192 -9.77 3.51 8.14
N ASN A 193 -10.55 3.54 7.07
CA ASN A 193 -10.11 4.07 5.78
C ASN A 193 -10.66 5.49 5.51
N PHE A 194 -10.21 6.12 4.43
CA PHE A 194 -10.64 7.46 4.03
C PHE A 194 -12.13 7.62 3.87
N ARG A 195 -12.81 6.66 3.25
CA ARG A 195 -14.25 6.74 3.00
C ARG A 195 -15.03 6.75 4.32
N GLU A 196 -14.58 5.96 5.27
CA GLU A 196 -15.17 5.92 6.62
C GLU A 196 -14.93 7.22 7.37
N ILE A 197 -13.73 7.77 7.29
CA ILE A 197 -13.39 9.08 7.87
C ILE A 197 -14.27 10.16 7.24
N TYR A 198 -14.37 10.19 5.92
CA TYR A 198 -15.14 11.20 5.20
C TYR A 198 -16.63 11.06 5.48
N PHE A 199 -17.12 9.84 5.53
CA PHE A 199 -18.50 9.53 5.92
C PHE A 199 -18.80 10.02 7.34
N LEU A 200 -17.93 9.77 8.31
CA LEU A 200 -18.10 10.25 9.67
C LEU A 200 -18.04 11.79 9.73
N LYS A 201 -17.14 12.44 9.01
CA LYS A 201 -17.07 13.90 8.88
C LYS A 201 -18.38 14.50 8.35
N LYS A 202 -18.96 13.87 7.34
CA LYS A 202 -20.28 14.24 6.78
C LYS A 202 -21.37 14.16 7.87
N ILE A 203 -21.44 13.06 8.61
CA ILE A 203 -22.42 12.86 9.67
C ILE A 203 -22.27 13.91 10.79
N LEU A 204 -21.04 14.13 11.25
CA LEU A 204 -20.77 15.12 12.31
C LEU A 204 -21.22 16.52 11.91
N LYS A 205 -20.97 16.91 10.66
CA LYS A 205 -21.44 18.19 10.10
C LYS A 205 -22.97 18.25 10.03
N GLU A 206 -23.60 17.19 9.52
CA GLU A 206 -25.07 17.11 9.40
C GLU A 206 -25.77 17.13 10.75
N TYR A 207 -25.18 16.48 11.75
CA TYR A 207 -25.72 16.42 13.10
C TYR A 207 -25.32 17.61 13.99
N GLU A 208 -24.50 18.54 13.47
CA GLU A 208 -23.97 19.70 14.21
C GLU A 208 -23.24 19.28 15.49
N ILE A 209 -22.41 18.25 15.40
CA ILE A 209 -21.60 17.73 16.51
C ILE A 209 -20.21 18.37 16.45
N ASP A 210 -19.71 18.78 17.63
CA ASP A 210 -18.34 19.26 17.75
C ASP A 210 -17.34 18.16 17.33
N SER A 211 -16.51 18.51 16.36
CA SER A 211 -15.57 17.60 15.72
C SER A 211 -14.10 17.91 16.03
N GLU A 212 -13.81 18.76 17.03
CA GLU A 212 -12.43 19.20 17.30
C GLU A 212 -11.48 18.00 17.53
N ASN A 213 -11.84 17.07 18.41
CA ASN A 213 -11.06 15.86 18.69
C ASN A 213 -10.93 14.95 17.44
N PHE A 214 -11.98 14.88 16.64
CA PHE A 214 -11.98 14.12 15.40
C PHE A 214 -11.10 14.79 14.34
N ASN A 215 -11.11 16.12 14.24
CA ASN A 215 -10.25 16.87 13.33
C ASN A 215 -8.77 16.77 13.72
N LEU A 216 -8.44 16.83 15.00
CA LEU A 216 -7.08 16.57 15.50
C LEU A 216 -6.61 15.16 15.13
N PHE A 217 -7.48 14.19 15.27
CA PHE A 217 -7.24 12.82 14.85
C PHE A 217 -6.99 12.72 13.34
N ILE A 218 -7.87 13.31 12.53
CA ILE A 218 -7.75 13.32 11.07
C ILE A 218 -6.46 14.00 10.62
N ASN A 219 -6.09 15.14 11.21
CA ASN A 219 -4.89 15.87 10.81
C ASN A 219 -3.60 15.04 10.98
N LYS A 220 -3.54 14.17 11.99
CA LYS A 220 -2.46 13.18 12.09
C LYS A 220 -2.47 12.17 10.93
N PHE A 221 -3.63 11.89 10.39
CA PHE A 221 -3.84 10.94 9.29
C PHE A 221 -3.59 11.57 7.92
N TYR A 222 -4.03 12.81 7.71
CA TYR A 222 -3.87 13.51 6.43
C TYR A 222 -2.40 13.82 6.11
N SER A 223 -1.56 14.01 7.13
CA SER A 223 -0.10 14.15 6.92
C SER A 223 0.54 12.88 6.33
N LEU A 224 -0.09 11.72 6.51
CA LEU A 224 0.37 10.42 6.00
C LEU A 224 -0.24 10.06 4.64
N LEU A 225 -1.36 10.66 4.24
CA LEU A 225 -2.21 10.11 3.18
C LEU A 225 -2.43 11.04 1.96
N GLY A 226 -2.02 12.30 2.01
CA GLY A 226 -1.84 13.19 0.85
C GLY A 226 -3.03 13.51 -0.06
N ASP A 227 -4.28 13.00 0.16
CA ASP A 227 -5.33 13.10 -0.85
C ASP A 227 -6.73 13.49 -0.33
N GLU A 228 -6.95 14.80 -0.11
CA GLU A 228 -8.31 15.33 0.04
C GLU A 228 -9.16 15.13 -1.24
N LEU A 229 -8.51 15.08 -2.41
CA LEU A 229 -9.19 14.93 -3.70
C LEU A 229 -9.84 13.54 -3.84
N LEU A 230 -9.15 12.47 -3.47
CA LEU A 230 -9.71 11.11 -3.48
C LEU A 230 -10.91 10.97 -2.53
N ALA A 231 -10.85 11.61 -1.37
CA ALA A 231 -11.92 11.54 -0.38
C ALA A 231 -13.24 12.19 -0.86
N SER A 232 -13.18 13.21 -1.74
CA SER A 232 -14.37 13.88 -2.25
C SER A 232 -15.19 13.02 -3.21
N TYR A 233 -14.58 12.03 -3.86
CA TYR A 233 -15.24 11.12 -4.81
C TYR A 233 -15.89 9.91 -4.14
N TYR A 234 -15.58 9.62 -2.87
CA TYR A 234 -16.05 8.43 -2.18
C TYR A 234 -17.15 8.74 -1.17
N GLN A 235 -18.37 8.95 -1.63
CA GLN A 235 -19.50 9.13 -0.74
C GLN A 235 -20.16 7.79 -0.41
N ILE A 236 -20.40 7.54 0.87
CA ILE A 236 -21.25 6.44 1.34
C ILE A 236 -22.64 7.02 1.59
N GLU A 237 -23.61 6.67 0.75
CA GLU A 237 -24.98 7.18 0.81
C GLU A 237 -25.98 6.18 1.38
N SER A 238 -25.60 4.91 1.40
CA SER A 238 -26.45 3.83 1.88
C SER A 238 -25.70 2.81 2.73
N PHE A 239 -26.44 2.07 3.54
CA PHE A 239 -25.86 0.97 4.32
C PHE A 239 -25.33 -0.16 3.42
N GLN A 240 -25.90 -0.32 2.22
CA GLN A 240 -25.42 -1.24 1.21
C GLN A 240 -24.01 -0.87 0.72
N GLU A 241 -23.76 0.40 0.45
CA GLU A 241 -22.44 0.91 0.05
C GLU A 241 -21.41 0.75 1.17
N LEU A 242 -21.83 0.91 2.43
CA LEU A 242 -20.94 0.59 3.56
C LEU A 242 -20.52 -0.88 3.58
N VAL A 243 -21.41 -1.82 3.23
CA VAL A 243 -21.05 -3.23 3.11
C VAL A 243 -20.08 -3.47 1.95
N PHE A 244 -20.26 -2.78 0.81
CA PHE A 244 -19.32 -2.83 -0.31
C PHE A 244 -17.94 -2.30 0.09
N GLU A 245 -17.91 -1.21 0.85
CA GLU A 245 -16.66 -0.65 1.36
C GLU A 245 -15.93 -1.63 2.28
N GLN A 246 -16.64 -2.27 3.21
CA GLN A 246 -16.04 -3.28 4.07
C GLN A 246 -15.53 -4.50 3.28
N ALA A 247 -16.22 -4.88 2.19
CA ALA A 247 -15.74 -5.93 1.30
C ALA A 247 -14.47 -5.51 0.54
N TYR A 248 -14.36 -4.24 0.15
CA TYR A 248 -13.15 -3.68 -0.45
C TYR A 248 -11.97 -3.67 0.54
N GLN A 249 -12.21 -3.28 1.80
CA GLN A 249 -11.17 -3.34 2.84
C GLN A 249 -10.71 -4.77 3.10
N LEU A 250 -11.63 -5.73 3.08
CA LEU A 250 -11.30 -7.15 3.15
C LEU A 250 -10.43 -7.60 1.96
N SER A 251 -10.71 -7.08 0.76
CA SER A 251 -9.87 -7.33 -0.42
C SER A 251 -8.44 -6.83 -0.23
N ASN A 252 -8.27 -5.60 0.28
CA ASN A 252 -6.95 -5.02 0.57
C ASN A 252 -6.21 -5.83 1.64
N TYR A 253 -6.90 -6.23 2.70
CA TYR A 253 -6.34 -7.11 3.72
C TYR A 253 -5.84 -8.43 3.11
N TYR A 254 -6.61 -9.09 2.26
CA TYR A 254 -6.17 -10.31 1.58
C TYR A 254 -4.98 -10.07 0.65
N LYS A 255 -4.91 -8.93 -0.02
CA LYS A 255 -3.74 -8.50 -0.81
C LYS A 255 -2.48 -8.43 0.07
N THR A 256 -2.54 -7.80 1.24
CA THR A 256 -1.39 -7.67 2.16
C THR A 256 -0.96 -9.02 2.74
N MET A 257 -1.90 -9.94 2.92
CA MET A 257 -1.63 -11.30 3.41
C MET A 257 -1.17 -12.28 2.30
N GLY A 258 -0.97 -11.80 1.06
CA GLY A 258 -0.57 -12.63 -0.07
C GLY A 258 -1.69 -13.54 -0.62
N ARG A 259 -2.93 -13.34 -0.18
CA ARG A 259 -4.13 -14.08 -0.64
C ARG A 259 -4.71 -13.41 -1.89
N TYR A 260 -3.93 -13.38 -2.95
CA TYR A 260 -4.22 -12.59 -4.15
C TYR A 260 -5.48 -13.03 -4.91
N GLN A 261 -5.77 -14.34 -4.97
CA GLN A 261 -6.98 -14.86 -5.60
C GLN A 261 -8.24 -14.40 -4.87
N ASP A 262 -8.20 -14.39 -3.54
CA ASP A 262 -9.30 -13.95 -2.69
C ASP A 262 -9.56 -12.44 -2.88
N SER A 263 -8.49 -11.65 -2.93
CA SER A 263 -8.57 -10.23 -3.23
C SER A 263 -9.15 -9.97 -4.63
N LEU A 264 -8.66 -10.66 -5.66
CA LEU A 264 -9.16 -10.53 -7.03
C LEU A 264 -10.63 -10.95 -7.15
N ALA A 265 -11.07 -11.97 -6.43
CA ALA A 265 -12.46 -12.39 -6.42
C ALA A 265 -13.37 -11.29 -5.84
N LEU A 266 -12.98 -10.66 -4.74
CA LEU A 266 -13.72 -9.53 -4.16
C LEU A 266 -13.75 -8.32 -5.09
N LEU A 267 -12.61 -7.90 -5.65
CA LEU A 267 -12.56 -6.80 -6.61
C LEU A 267 -13.43 -7.07 -7.87
N SER A 268 -13.43 -8.33 -8.34
CA SER A 268 -14.22 -8.71 -9.51
C SER A 268 -15.72 -8.62 -9.22
N ILE A 269 -16.17 -9.10 -8.06
CA ILE A 269 -17.58 -9.05 -7.71
C ILE A 269 -18.02 -7.60 -7.45
N LEU A 270 -17.23 -6.83 -6.73
CA LEU A 270 -17.52 -5.43 -6.42
C LEU A 270 -17.63 -4.60 -7.70
N SER A 271 -16.75 -4.80 -8.68
CA SER A 271 -16.81 -4.08 -9.97
C SER A 271 -18.08 -4.37 -10.79
N GLU A 272 -18.80 -5.45 -10.48
CA GLU A 272 -20.06 -5.80 -11.17
C GLU A 272 -21.31 -5.35 -10.40
N ILE A 273 -21.24 -5.34 -9.05
CA ILE A 273 -22.44 -5.12 -8.22
C ILE A 273 -22.54 -3.69 -7.67
N ASP A 274 -21.44 -2.98 -7.55
CA ASP A 274 -21.37 -1.60 -7.12
C ASP A 274 -21.04 -0.69 -8.32
N SER A 275 -22.09 -0.29 -9.04
CA SER A 275 -21.93 0.53 -10.25
C SER A 275 -21.31 1.89 -9.97
N SER A 276 -21.53 2.45 -8.79
CA SER A 276 -21.02 3.78 -8.40
C SER A 276 -19.49 3.80 -8.26
N ASN A 277 -18.88 2.67 -7.88
CA ASN A 277 -17.43 2.56 -7.65
C ASN A 277 -16.76 1.53 -8.57
N LYS A 278 -17.45 1.12 -9.63
CA LYS A 278 -16.97 0.11 -10.59
C LYS A 278 -15.55 0.39 -11.08
N ASP A 279 -15.30 1.60 -11.50
CA ASP A 279 -14.04 2.01 -12.11
C ASP A 279 -12.89 1.96 -11.10
N HIS A 280 -13.14 2.31 -9.85
CA HIS A 280 -12.18 2.14 -8.77
C HIS A 280 -11.75 0.69 -8.60
N TYR A 281 -12.70 -0.24 -8.50
CA TYR A 281 -12.39 -1.66 -8.33
C TYR A 281 -11.66 -2.24 -9.55
N LEU A 282 -12.00 -1.79 -10.77
CA LEU A 282 -11.31 -2.23 -11.99
C LEU A 282 -9.86 -1.77 -12.01
N ILE A 283 -9.57 -0.52 -11.67
CA ILE A 283 -8.19 -0.01 -11.59
C ILE A 283 -7.38 -0.80 -10.56
N GLN A 284 -7.93 -1.02 -9.36
CA GLN A 284 -7.26 -1.83 -8.32
C GLN A 284 -7.01 -3.27 -8.77
N LYS A 285 -7.96 -3.85 -9.50
CA LYS A 285 -7.83 -5.19 -10.08
C LYS A 285 -6.72 -5.24 -11.12
N TYR A 286 -6.64 -4.27 -12.03
CA TYR A 286 -5.59 -4.22 -13.05
C TYR A 286 -4.22 -4.01 -12.42
N ASP A 287 -4.08 -3.11 -11.45
CA ASP A 287 -2.85 -2.94 -10.69
C ASP A 287 -2.38 -4.25 -10.06
N LEU A 288 -3.26 -4.93 -9.34
CA LEU A 288 -2.92 -6.21 -8.70
C LEU A 288 -2.49 -7.26 -9.72
N MET A 289 -3.21 -7.41 -10.83
CA MET A 289 -2.87 -8.37 -11.88
C MET A 289 -1.54 -8.04 -12.58
N LEU A 290 -1.27 -6.76 -12.87
CA LEU A 290 -0.01 -6.32 -13.48
C LEU A 290 1.17 -6.51 -12.53
N ASN A 291 0.97 -6.25 -11.25
CA ASN A 291 2.01 -6.47 -10.24
C ASN A 291 2.41 -7.96 -10.15
N LEU A 292 1.43 -8.85 -10.25
CA LEU A 292 1.65 -10.29 -10.08
C LEU A 292 2.26 -10.97 -11.31
N SER A 293 1.81 -10.63 -12.53
CA SER A 293 2.14 -11.41 -13.72
C SER A 293 2.74 -10.63 -14.88
N ARG A 294 2.73 -9.29 -14.86
CA ARG A 294 3.15 -8.47 -16.02
C ARG A 294 2.46 -8.89 -17.32
N ASN A 295 1.15 -9.12 -17.28
CA ASN A 295 0.38 -9.62 -18.40
C ASN A 295 0.07 -8.51 -19.41
N GLU A 296 0.52 -8.69 -20.67
CA GLU A 296 0.35 -7.70 -21.74
C GLU A 296 -1.12 -7.39 -22.04
N LYS A 297 -2.02 -8.37 -21.96
CA LYS A 297 -3.45 -8.12 -22.20
C LYS A 297 -4.06 -7.22 -21.14
N ILE A 298 -3.65 -7.37 -19.87
CA ILE A 298 -4.08 -6.47 -18.79
C ILE A 298 -3.55 -5.06 -19.03
N PHE A 299 -2.31 -4.93 -19.48
CA PHE A 299 -1.73 -3.63 -19.82
C PHE A 299 -2.48 -2.94 -20.97
N ILE A 300 -2.92 -3.71 -21.98
CA ILE A 300 -3.79 -3.20 -23.04
C ILE A 300 -5.15 -2.77 -22.48
N LEU A 301 -5.79 -3.60 -21.65
CA LEU A 301 -7.06 -3.25 -20.99
C LEU A 301 -6.95 -1.99 -20.13
N LEU A 302 -5.85 -1.83 -19.40
CA LEU A 302 -5.56 -0.61 -18.65
C LEU A 302 -5.46 0.59 -19.59
N LYS A 303 -4.76 0.47 -20.73
CA LYS A 303 -4.62 1.54 -21.71
C LYS A 303 -5.96 1.95 -22.34
N GLU A 304 -6.84 0.99 -22.59
CA GLU A 304 -8.17 1.20 -23.16
C GLU A 304 -9.22 1.64 -22.11
N PHE A 305 -8.91 1.51 -20.83
CA PHE A 305 -9.81 1.92 -19.76
C PHE A 305 -10.15 3.42 -19.87
N HIS A 306 -11.41 3.75 -19.71
CA HIS A 306 -11.91 5.12 -19.66
C HIS A 306 -12.98 5.24 -18.58
N SER A 307 -12.92 6.29 -17.80
CA SER A 307 -13.91 6.64 -16.78
C SER A 307 -14.46 8.04 -17.02
N GLU A 308 -15.71 8.25 -16.67
CA GLU A 308 -16.30 9.60 -16.61
C GLU A 308 -15.75 10.41 -15.43
N VAL A 309 -15.14 9.73 -14.46
CA VAL A 309 -14.54 10.33 -13.26
C VAL A 309 -13.05 10.56 -13.50
N GLU A 310 -12.63 11.82 -13.49
CA GLU A 310 -11.28 12.26 -13.84
C GLU A 310 -10.17 11.55 -13.05
N ILE A 311 -10.36 11.36 -11.74
CA ILE A 311 -9.36 10.71 -10.88
C ILE A 311 -9.03 9.28 -11.32
N PHE A 312 -10.00 8.52 -11.85
CA PHE A 312 -9.75 7.16 -12.31
C PHE A 312 -8.99 7.15 -13.64
N ASN A 313 -9.19 8.15 -14.49
CA ASN A 313 -8.35 8.33 -15.67
C ASN A 313 -6.92 8.71 -15.26
N PHE A 314 -6.76 9.59 -14.28
CA PHE A 314 -5.44 9.89 -13.70
C PHE A 314 -4.77 8.62 -13.15
N MET A 315 -5.45 7.81 -12.33
CA MET A 315 -4.91 6.56 -11.80
C MET A 315 -4.51 5.59 -12.92
N LYS A 316 -5.31 5.49 -13.99
CA LYS A 316 -4.97 4.73 -15.18
C LYS A 316 -3.63 5.18 -15.78
N HIS A 317 -3.47 6.48 -15.98
CA HIS A 317 -2.24 7.03 -16.58
C HIS A 317 -1.03 6.80 -15.67
N LYS A 318 -1.20 6.98 -14.37
CA LYS A 318 -0.17 6.67 -13.38
C LYS A 318 0.28 5.20 -13.47
N LEU A 319 -0.64 4.26 -13.43
CA LEU A 319 -0.32 2.82 -13.56
C LEU A 319 0.32 2.49 -14.91
N TYR A 320 -0.14 3.11 -16.01
CA TYR A 320 0.49 2.93 -17.32
C TYR A 320 1.97 3.32 -17.29
N LEU A 321 2.29 4.48 -16.73
CA LEU A 321 3.66 4.96 -16.59
C LEU A 321 4.51 4.07 -15.67
N GLN A 322 3.97 3.62 -14.53
CA GLN A 322 4.65 2.73 -13.59
C GLN A 322 5.03 1.37 -14.18
N TYR A 323 4.19 0.83 -15.05
CA TYR A 323 4.44 -0.49 -15.66
C TYR A 323 5.09 -0.44 -17.04
N ALA A 324 5.33 0.73 -17.59
CA ALA A 324 5.83 0.93 -18.96
C ALA A 324 7.14 0.16 -19.24
N ASN A 325 8.10 0.17 -18.30
CA ASN A 325 9.37 -0.56 -18.45
C ASN A 325 9.20 -2.07 -18.57
N SER A 326 8.17 -2.63 -17.93
CA SER A 326 7.87 -4.06 -17.96
C SER A 326 7.34 -4.52 -19.33
N PHE A 327 6.95 -3.58 -20.21
CA PHE A 327 6.34 -3.84 -21.52
C PHE A 327 7.15 -3.23 -22.68
N ASN A 328 8.45 -3.01 -22.48
CA ASN A 328 9.39 -2.50 -23.48
C ASN A 328 8.95 -1.18 -24.15
N ILE A 329 8.30 -0.31 -23.39
CA ILE A 329 8.01 1.05 -23.83
C ILE A 329 9.32 1.85 -23.77
N ASP A 330 9.71 2.45 -24.90
CA ASP A 330 10.94 3.23 -24.94
C ASP A 330 10.77 4.66 -24.40
N LYS A 331 11.90 5.35 -24.22
CA LYS A 331 11.95 6.73 -23.71
C LYS A 331 11.04 7.67 -24.50
N GLN A 332 11.11 7.63 -25.83
CA GLN A 332 10.35 8.56 -26.66
C GLN A 332 8.85 8.31 -26.53
N GLN A 333 8.45 7.05 -26.55
CA GLN A 333 7.04 6.67 -26.38
C GLN A 333 6.46 7.10 -25.04
N ILE A 334 7.23 7.00 -23.95
CA ILE A 334 6.73 7.40 -22.63
C ILE A 334 6.66 8.92 -22.49
N MET A 335 7.62 9.65 -23.05
CA MET A 335 7.60 11.10 -23.09
C MET A 335 6.44 11.62 -23.95
N ASP A 336 6.27 11.09 -25.16
CA ASP A 336 5.15 11.44 -26.05
C ASP A 336 3.80 11.15 -25.39
N TYR A 337 3.70 10.02 -24.70
CA TYR A 337 2.50 9.68 -23.92
C TYR A 337 2.24 10.71 -22.84
N PHE A 338 3.24 11.04 -22.00
CA PHE A 338 3.10 12.05 -20.95
C PHE A 338 2.63 13.40 -21.51
N TYR A 339 3.26 13.92 -22.57
CA TYR A 339 2.88 15.19 -23.16
C TYR A 339 1.47 15.16 -23.79
N SER A 340 1.02 14.01 -24.27
CA SER A 340 -0.33 13.86 -24.83
C SER A 340 -1.45 13.95 -23.79
N ILE A 341 -1.15 13.68 -22.52
CA ILE A 341 -2.15 13.61 -21.46
C ILE A 341 -2.00 14.70 -20.39
N SER A 342 -0.78 15.22 -20.18
CA SER A 342 -0.43 16.03 -19.02
C SER A 342 -1.20 17.34 -18.91
N ASP A 343 -1.59 17.93 -20.04
CA ASP A 343 -2.34 19.20 -20.05
C ASP A 343 -3.83 19.04 -19.69
N ASN A 344 -4.30 17.80 -19.56
CA ASN A 344 -5.65 17.52 -19.08
C ASN A 344 -5.79 17.55 -17.56
N PHE A 345 -4.67 17.69 -16.83
CA PHE A 345 -4.65 17.59 -15.37
C PHE A 345 -4.17 18.88 -14.70
N GLU A 346 -4.67 19.15 -13.51
CA GLU A 346 -4.18 20.22 -12.65
C GLU A 346 -2.71 20.01 -12.28
N THR A 347 -2.03 21.09 -11.87
CA THR A 347 -0.58 21.13 -11.66
C THR A 347 -0.05 20.00 -10.77
N ASP A 348 -0.71 19.70 -9.65
CA ASP A 348 -0.23 18.67 -8.72
C ASP A 348 -0.38 17.26 -9.31
N LEU A 349 -1.46 16.98 -10.01
CA LEU A 349 -1.64 15.70 -10.72
C LEU A 349 -0.64 15.57 -11.88
N LYS A 350 -0.41 16.66 -12.62
CA LYS A 350 0.63 16.71 -13.66
C LYS A 350 2.02 16.42 -13.09
N LEU A 351 2.37 17.01 -11.95
CA LEU A 351 3.64 16.75 -11.27
C LEU A 351 3.75 15.29 -10.83
N ASN A 352 2.67 14.70 -10.30
CA ASN A 352 2.68 13.27 -9.93
C ASN A 352 3.03 12.39 -11.13
N LEU A 353 2.38 12.61 -12.29
CA LEU A 353 2.70 11.88 -13.52
C LEU A 353 4.12 12.15 -14.02
N ALA A 354 4.61 13.39 -13.91
CA ALA A 354 5.97 13.73 -14.30
C ALA A 354 7.02 12.99 -13.46
N PHE A 355 6.78 12.85 -12.15
CA PHE A 355 7.67 12.07 -11.29
C PHE A 355 7.62 10.56 -11.54
N GLU A 356 6.51 10.00 -12.05
CA GLU A 356 6.49 8.62 -12.54
C GLU A 356 7.38 8.45 -13.79
N VAL A 357 7.30 9.38 -14.75
CA VAL A 357 8.19 9.40 -15.92
C VAL A 357 9.66 9.59 -15.51
N SER A 358 9.93 10.51 -14.59
CA SER A 358 11.26 10.74 -14.03
C SER A 358 11.83 9.46 -13.40
N SER A 359 11.04 8.74 -12.63
CA SER A 359 11.44 7.46 -12.03
C SER A 359 11.73 6.39 -13.07
N PHE A 360 10.93 6.32 -14.14
CA PHE A 360 11.18 5.44 -15.29
C PHE A 360 12.50 5.80 -15.97
N LEU A 361 12.74 7.08 -16.27
CA LEU A 361 13.97 7.53 -16.94
C LEU A 361 15.21 7.28 -16.06
N TYR A 362 15.08 7.44 -14.75
CA TYR A 362 16.15 7.15 -13.80
C TYR A 362 16.51 5.66 -13.82
N SER A 363 15.53 4.78 -13.71
CA SER A 363 15.75 3.33 -13.62
C SER A 363 16.24 2.69 -14.91
N GLU A 364 15.72 3.13 -16.07
CA GLU A 364 16.01 2.51 -17.36
C GLU A 364 17.17 3.18 -18.12
N TYR A 365 17.47 4.42 -17.78
CA TYR A 365 18.54 5.19 -18.44
C TYR A 365 19.55 5.72 -17.43
N ASN A 366 19.29 6.87 -16.80
CA ASN A 366 20.16 7.45 -15.78
C ASN A 366 19.54 8.71 -15.14
N LEU A 367 20.19 9.17 -14.06
CA LEU A 367 19.81 10.38 -13.33
C LEU A 367 19.77 11.65 -14.23
N THR A 368 20.71 11.77 -15.18
CA THR A 368 20.78 12.95 -16.06
C THR A 368 19.53 13.08 -16.92
N GLU A 369 19.06 11.97 -17.49
CA GLU A 369 17.84 11.94 -18.30
C GLU A 369 16.60 12.26 -17.45
N SER A 370 16.54 11.73 -16.25
CA SER A 370 15.47 11.98 -15.27
C SER A 370 15.36 13.48 -14.92
N LEU A 371 16.49 14.10 -14.57
CA LEU A 371 16.54 15.53 -14.24
C LEU A 371 16.23 16.40 -15.46
N ALA A 372 16.84 16.11 -16.62
CA ALA A 372 16.61 16.88 -17.85
C ALA A 372 15.11 16.91 -18.21
N PHE A 373 14.42 15.79 -18.07
CA PHE A 373 12.98 15.73 -18.30
C PHE A 373 12.20 16.62 -17.33
N LEU A 374 12.46 16.54 -16.00
CA LEU A 374 11.78 17.36 -15.01
C LEU A 374 12.04 18.86 -15.21
N GLU A 375 13.26 19.21 -15.60
CA GLU A 375 13.66 20.60 -15.87
C GLU A 375 12.98 21.15 -17.14
N GLU A 376 12.82 20.31 -18.16
CA GLU A 376 12.14 20.71 -19.41
C GLU A 376 10.63 20.84 -19.23
N CYS A 377 9.98 19.82 -18.64
CA CYS A 377 8.50 19.77 -18.58
C CYS A 377 7.93 20.61 -17.45
N CYS A 378 8.59 20.68 -16.30
CA CYS A 378 7.89 20.89 -15.05
C CYS A 378 8.64 21.78 -14.04
N PHE A 379 9.81 22.32 -14.36
CA PHE A 379 10.65 23.11 -13.42
C PHE A 379 9.87 24.25 -12.76
N GLU A 380 9.16 25.06 -13.53
CA GLU A 380 8.36 26.17 -13.00
C GLU A 380 7.26 25.67 -12.05
N SER A 381 6.62 24.56 -12.38
CA SER A 381 5.60 23.93 -11.53
C SER A 381 6.20 23.41 -10.22
N ILE A 382 7.37 22.77 -10.27
CA ILE A 382 8.09 22.28 -9.09
C ILE A 382 8.55 23.47 -8.23
N ASN A 383 9.13 24.48 -8.86
CA ASN A 383 9.64 25.66 -8.16
C ASN A 383 8.52 26.48 -7.50
N ASN A 384 7.32 26.49 -8.06
CA ASN A 384 6.17 27.21 -7.50
C ASN A 384 5.23 26.30 -6.68
N SER A 385 5.50 25.00 -6.61
CA SER A 385 4.72 24.06 -5.81
C SER A 385 4.80 24.38 -4.32
N GLN A 386 3.71 24.08 -3.61
CA GLN A 386 3.67 24.03 -2.14
C GLN A 386 3.67 22.58 -1.64
N SER A 387 3.72 21.60 -2.53
CA SER A 387 3.80 20.19 -2.17
C SER A 387 5.20 19.87 -1.63
N VAL A 388 5.26 19.57 -0.35
CA VAL A 388 6.48 19.13 0.35
C VAL A 388 7.14 17.95 -0.36
N GLU A 389 6.33 16.99 -0.83
CA GLU A 389 6.81 15.78 -1.50
C GLU A 389 7.57 16.10 -2.79
N TYR A 390 6.98 16.87 -3.71
CA TYR A 390 7.61 17.13 -5.02
C TYR A 390 8.85 17.98 -4.91
N ILE A 391 8.82 19.00 -4.02
CA ILE A 391 9.97 19.85 -3.75
C ILE A 391 11.12 19.01 -3.18
N PHE A 392 10.83 18.14 -2.20
CA PHE A 392 11.83 17.27 -1.59
C PHE A 392 12.40 16.25 -2.58
N ARG A 393 11.54 15.54 -3.34
CA ARG A 393 11.98 14.57 -4.35
C ARG A 393 12.91 15.18 -5.38
N TYR A 394 12.57 16.38 -5.87
CA TYR A 394 13.44 17.10 -6.80
C TYR A 394 14.77 17.50 -6.14
N GLY A 395 14.75 18.02 -4.92
CA GLY A 395 15.95 18.31 -4.14
C GLY A 395 16.86 17.10 -3.93
N ALA A 396 16.30 15.92 -3.67
CA ALA A 396 17.06 14.70 -3.53
C ALA A 396 17.74 14.26 -4.85
N LEU A 397 17.06 14.38 -6.00
CA LEU A 397 17.66 14.11 -7.31
C LEU A 397 18.81 15.10 -7.63
N LEU A 398 18.67 16.37 -7.23
CA LEU A 398 19.74 17.38 -7.37
C LEU A 398 20.95 17.02 -6.50
N GLU A 399 20.75 16.57 -5.26
CA GLU A 399 21.83 16.13 -4.39
C GLU A 399 22.59 14.95 -5.02
N GLU A 400 21.88 13.95 -5.48
CA GLU A 400 22.47 12.77 -6.13
C GLU A 400 23.28 13.17 -7.38
N SER A 401 22.81 14.16 -8.14
CA SER A 401 23.53 14.73 -9.28
C SER A 401 24.72 15.64 -8.89
N LYS A 402 25.01 15.79 -7.59
CA LYS A 402 26.04 16.65 -7.01
C LYS A 402 25.80 18.16 -7.21
N ARG A 403 24.58 18.57 -7.48
CA ARG A 403 24.15 19.97 -7.52
C ARG A 403 23.75 20.44 -6.11
N ILE A 404 24.69 20.33 -5.18
CA ILE A 404 24.47 20.49 -3.73
C ILE A 404 23.82 21.83 -3.32
N PRO A 405 24.25 23.02 -3.85
CA PRO A 405 23.61 24.27 -3.45
C PRO A 405 22.13 24.35 -3.83
N GLU A 406 21.76 23.81 -4.98
CA GLU A 406 20.38 23.77 -5.45
C GLU A 406 19.58 22.75 -4.64
N ALA A 407 20.14 21.57 -4.38
CA ALA A 407 19.54 20.54 -3.53
C ALA A 407 19.21 21.11 -2.14
N GLU A 408 20.17 21.78 -1.50
CA GLU A 408 19.97 22.42 -0.20
C GLU A 408 18.82 23.42 -0.23
N GLN A 409 18.72 24.23 -1.28
CA GLN A 409 17.64 25.20 -1.44
C GLN A 409 16.26 24.53 -1.49
N PHE A 410 16.10 23.49 -2.33
CA PHE A 410 14.82 22.80 -2.47
C PHE A 410 14.44 22.00 -1.23
N ILE A 411 15.40 21.31 -0.59
CA ILE A 411 15.12 20.53 0.62
C ILE A 411 14.77 21.48 1.78
N THR A 412 15.47 22.61 1.95
CA THR A 412 15.11 23.63 2.95
C THR A 412 13.71 24.17 2.71
N LYS A 413 13.37 24.48 1.45
CA LYS A 413 12.03 24.93 1.06
C LYS A 413 10.95 23.91 1.40
N SER A 414 11.21 22.62 1.24
CA SER A 414 10.26 21.57 1.62
C SER A 414 9.98 21.54 3.12
N ILE A 415 11.00 21.79 3.96
CA ILE A 415 10.85 21.91 5.41
C ILE A 415 10.02 23.16 5.77
N GLU A 416 10.25 24.29 5.11
CA GLU A 416 9.50 25.53 5.33
C GLU A 416 8.00 25.34 5.04
N TYR A 417 7.66 24.63 3.95
CA TYR A 417 6.28 24.33 3.60
C TYR A 417 5.63 23.25 4.48
N SER A 418 6.43 22.43 5.18
CA SER A 418 5.92 21.49 6.18
C SER A 418 5.39 22.21 7.44
N GLY A 419 5.65 23.50 7.62
CA GLY A 419 5.20 24.28 8.77
C GLY A 419 5.78 23.78 10.09
N ASN A 420 4.92 23.53 11.08
CA ASN A 420 5.35 23.16 12.43
C ASN A 420 5.69 21.66 12.60
N ASP A 421 5.38 20.84 11.61
CA ASP A 421 5.51 19.38 11.71
C ASP A 421 6.23 18.79 10.47
N PRO A 422 7.51 19.13 10.25
CA PRO A 422 8.27 18.57 9.14
C PRO A 422 8.53 17.08 9.34
N SER A 423 8.47 16.32 8.24
CA SER A 423 8.76 14.88 8.25
C SER A 423 10.12 14.57 8.85
N PRO A 424 10.24 13.60 9.79
CA PRO A 424 11.52 13.17 10.35
C PRO A 424 12.53 12.75 9.28
N ILE A 425 12.05 12.16 8.17
CA ILE A 425 12.90 11.74 7.04
C ILE A 425 13.52 12.97 6.35
N ILE A 426 12.73 14.02 6.10
CA ILE A 426 13.23 15.23 5.42
C ILE A 426 14.20 16.00 6.34
N LEU A 427 13.87 16.09 7.64
CA LEU A 427 14.79 16.67 8.64
C LEU A 427 16.12 15.92 8.67
N ASN A 428 16.07 14.58 8.72
CA ASN A 428 17.26 13.75 8.68
C ASN A 428 18.08 13.98 7.41
N TYR A 429 17.42 14.04 6.26
CA TYR A 429 18.10 14.19 4.97
C TYR A 429 18.89 15.49 4.88
N LEU A 430 18.28 16.64 5.24
CA LEU A 430 18.99 17.93 5.22
C LEU A 430 20.09 18.00 6.28
N ALA A 431 19.80 17.50 7.48
CA ALA A 431 20.76 17.48 8.57
C ALA A 431 21.99 16.63 8.21
N TYR A 432 21.79 15.43 7.65
CA TYR A 432 22.87 14.56 7.21
C TYR A 432 23.71 15.20 6.09
N LEU A 433 23.04 15.83 5.10
CA LEU A 433 23.74 16.59 4.05
C LEU A 433 24.66 17.67 4.65
N TRP A 434 24.19 18.43 5.64
CA TRP A 434 25.00 19.44 6.32
C TRP A 434 26.13 18.82 7.16
N VAL A 435 25.89 17.68 7.81
CA VAL A 435 26.90 16.95 8.58
C VAL A 435 28.03 16.45 7.68
N GLU A 436 27.71 15.90 6.51
CA GLU A 436 28.74 15.50 5.53
C GLU A 436 29.60 16.67 5.06
N MET A 437 29.00 17.85 4.96
CA MET A 437 29.68 19.09 4.55
C MET A 437 30.39 19.84 5.72
N ASP A 438 30.36 19.28 6.93
CA ASP A 438 30.83 19.98 8.15
C ASP A 438 30.19 21.38 8.35
N LYS A 439 28.90 21.52 7.96
CA LYS A 439 28.15 22.78 7.94
C LYS A 439 26.96 22.71 8.90
N ASN A 440 26.61 23.82 9.53
CA ASN A 440 25.39 23.95 10.35
C ASN A 440 25.19 22.86 11.43
N LEU A 441 26.29 22.33 12.00
CA LEU A 441 26.24 21.16 12.89
C LEU A 441 25.33 21.34 14.11
N ASP A 442 25.17 22.55 14.64
CA ASP A 442 24.28 22.79 15.78
C ASP A 442 22.80 22.81 15.36
N ILE A 443 22.50 23.27 14.15
CA ILE A 443 21.14 23.21 13.59
C ILE A 443 20.80 21.75 13.25
N SER A 444 21.73 21.02 12.62
CA SER A 444 21.60 19.60 12.33
C SER A 444 21.35 18.76 13.57
N GLU A 445 22.02 19.08 14.69
CA GLU A 445 21.78 18.39 15.96
C GLU A 445 20.34 18.52 16.43
N ASN A 446 19.80 19.74 16.42
CA ASN A 446 18.41 19.98 16.82
C ASN A 446 17.41 19.25 15.89
N MET A 447 17.67 19.25 14.58
CA MET A 447 16.85 18.57 13.59
C MET A 447 16.86 17.04 13.79
N LEU A 448 18.05 16.47 14.02
CA LEU A 448 18.21 15.03 14.24
C LEU A 448 17.60 14.57 15.58
N ILE A 449 17.77 15.36 16.65
CA ILE A 449 17.13 15.08 17.94
C ILE A 449 15.60 15.06 17.79
N LYS A 450 15.04 16.07 17.06
CA LYS A 450 13.59 16.06 16.75
C LYS A 450 13.21 14.82 15.97
N ALA A 451 13.92 14.49 14.91
CA ALA A 451 13.63 13.32 14.07
C ALA A 451 13.69 12.00 14.85
N VAL A 452 14.66 11.85 15.77
CA VAL A 452 14.74 10.68 16.67
C VAL A 452 13.54 10.62 17.60
N SER A 453 13.14 11.77 18.17
CA SER A 453 11.96 11.84 19.05
C SER A 453 10.67 11.49 18.31
N ASP A 454 10.49 12.02 17.10
CA ASP A 454 9.27 11.82 16.30
C ASP A 454 9.15 10.38 15.76
N THR A 455 10.23 9.60 15.78
CA THR A 455 10.26 8.17 15.39
C THR A 455 10.39 7.21 16.56
N ASP A 456 10.23 7.68 17.80
CA ASP A 456 10.43 6.88 19.02
C ASP A 456 11.77 6.11 19.03
N ALA A 457 12.83 6.72 18.43
CA ALA A 457 14.16 6.12 18.22
C ALA A 457 14.12 4.75 17.49
N ASN A 458 13.16 4.52 16.62
CA ASN A 458 12.97 3.26 15.89
C ASN A 458 13.26 3.38 14.39
N ASN A 459 14.31 4.13 14.03
CA ASN A 459 14.78 4.28 12.64
C ASN A 459 16.32 4.32 12.63
N GLY A 460 16.95 3.27 12.08
CA GLY A 460 18.40 3.11 12.09
C GLY A 460 19.14 4.23 11.36
N ALA A 461 18.65 4.67 10.20
CA ALA A 461 19.27 5.73 9.42
C ALA A 461 19.28 7.09 10.17
N ILE A 462 18.21 7.41 10.92
CA ILE A 462 18.14 8.65 11.72
C ILE A 462 19.10 8.58 12.93
N LEU A 463 19.17 7.42 13.60
CA LEU A 463 20.11 7.22 14.70
C LEU A 463 21.56 7.29 14.22
N ASP A 464 21.86 6.71 13.07
CA ASP A 464 23.18 6.75 12.46
C ASP A 464 23.60 8.19 12.13
N SER A 465 22.73 8.96 11.49
CA SER A 465 22.99 10.37 11.18
C SER A 465 23.27 11.20 12.42
N LEU A 466 22.53 10.96 13.52
CA LEU A 466 22.80 11.63 14.81
C LEU A 466 24.15 11.20 15.38
N GLY A 467 24.47 9.91 15.32
CA GLY A 467 25.78 9.41 15.75
C GLY A 467 26.92 9.95 14.90
N TRP A 468 26.71 10.01 13.57
CA TRP A 468 27.70 10.58 12.66
C TRP A 468 27.95 12.07 12.90
N LEU A 469 26.93 12.84 13.22
CA LEU A 469 27.08 14.23 13.69
C LEU A 469 27.99 14.32 14.92
N TYR A 470 27.81 13.47 15.93
CA TYR A 470 28.68 13.48 17.11
C TYR A 470 30.11 13.01 16.79
N TYR A 471 30.27 12.10 15.82
CA TYR A 471 31.59 11.75 15.31
C TYR A 471 32.32 12.97 14.69
N LYS A 472 31.62 13.78 13.88
CA LYS A 472 32.12 15.03 13.31
C LYS A 472 32.42 16.06 14.39
N LYS A 473 31.60 16.18 15.42
CA LYS A 473 31.86 17.00 16.61
C LYS A 473 32.95 16.41 17.54
N ASN A 474 33.60 15.31 17.15
CA ASN A 474 34.64 14.60 17.91
C ASN A 474 34.18 14.11 19.31
N ASN A 475 32.91 13.87 19.51
CA ASN A 475 32.36 13.26 20.71
C ASN A 475 32.12 11.75 20.47
N LEU A 476 33.19 10.98 20.59
CA LEU A 476 33.21 9.59 20.17
C LEU A 476 32.35 8.66 21.03
N ASP A 477 32.17 8.98 22.32
CA ASP A 477 31.35 8.15 23.22
C ASP A 477 29.86 8.25 22.89
N ILE A 478 29.40 9.46 22.57
CA ILE A 478 28.01 9.65 22.13
C ILE A 478 27.81 9.14 20.71
N ALA A 479 28.79 9.31 19.82
CA ALA A 479 28.76 8.77 18.47
C ALA A 479 28.62 7.23 18.49
N GLU A 480 29.45 6.55 19.28
CA GLU A 480 29.36 5.10 19.44
C GLU A 480 27.97 4.66 19.89
N LYS A 481 27.42 5.32 20.90
CA LYS A 481 26.11 4.95 21.43
C LYS A 481 25.03 4.97 20.33
N TRP A 482 24.90 6.07 19.60
CA TRP A 482 23.85 6.22 18.61
C TRP A 482 24.06 5.34 17.37
N ILE A 483 25.29 5.21 16.87
CA ILE A 483 25.57 4.35 15.70
C ILE A 483 25.45 2.88 16.09
N HIS A 484 25.79 2.51 17.34
CA HIS A 484 25.60 1.15 17.81
C HIS A 484 24.11 0.79 17.94
N ASP A 485 23.28 1.71 18.43
CA ASP A 485 21.83 1.54 18.47
C ASP A 485 21.25 1.41 17.04
N ALA A 486 21.72 2.22 16.08
CA ALA A 486 21.42 2.09 14.66
C ALA A 486 21.80 0.71 14.11
N TYR A 487 23.00 0.24 14.42
CA TYR A 487 23.49 -1.08 14.00
C TYR A 487 22.67 -2.25 14.57
N ILE A 488 22.09 -2.11 15.76
CA ILE A 488 21.19 -3.12 16.32
C ILE A 488 19.89 -3.19 15.49
N LEU A 489 19.37 -2.05 15.04
CA LEU A 489 18.15 -1.99 14.23
C LEU A 489 18.40 -2.48 12.80
N GLU A 490 19.51 -2.10 12.19
CA GLU A 490 19.84 -2.36 10.79
C GLU A 490 21.25 -2.95 10.62
N PRO A 491 21.48 -4.20 11.08
CA PRO A 491 22.84 -4.78 11.17
C PRO A 491 23.45 -5.16 9.82
N ALA A 492 22.68 -5.04 8.73
CA ALA A 492 23.13 -5.32 7.37
C ALA A 492 23.37 -4.06 6.54
N GLU A 493 23.10 -2.87 7.08
CA GLU A 493 23.27 -1.62 6.36
C GLU A 493 24.76 -1.22 6.30
N PRO A 494 25.39 -1.17 5.10
CA PRO A 494 26.82 -0.99 4.98
C PRO A 494 27.30 0.39 5.45
N GLU A 495 26.50 1.44 5.33
CA GLU A 495 26.87 2.79 5.77
C GLU A 495 26.93 2.85 7.30
N ILE A 496 25.98 2.27 8.00
CA ILE A 496 25.99 2.16 9.47
C ILE A 496 27.20 1.35 9.96
N ILE A 497 27.50 0.25 9.26
CA ILE A 497 28.67 -0.58 9.58
C ILE A 497 29.96 0.23 9.40
N ASP A 498 30.06 1.01 8.32
CA ASP A 498 31.22 1.85 8.03
C ASP A 498 31.40 2.96 9.08
N HIS A 499 30.33 3.65 9.43
CA HIS A 499 30.36 4.71 10.45
C HIS A 499 30.81 4.15 11.82
N LEU A 500 30.27 3.02 12.24
CA LEU A 500 30.67 2.38 13.49
C LEU A 500 32.15 1.94 13.46
N SER A 501 32.61 1.40 12.32
CA SER A 501 34.02 1.06 12.12
C SER A 501 34.93 2.27 12.28
N GLN A 502 34.55 3.41 11.69
CA GLN A 502 35.34 4.66 11.79
C GLN A 502 35.37 5.21 13.22
N VAL A 503 34.28 5.11 13.96
CA VAL A 503 34.25 5.47 15.40
C VAL A 503 35.24 4.59 16.17
N TYR A 504 35.19 3.26 16.02
CA TYR A 504 36.13 2.36 16.69
C TYR A 504 37.57 2.59 16.30
N LYS A 505 37.84 2.85 15.02
CA LYS A 505 39.20 3.22 14.57
C LYS A 505 39.71 4.47 15.28
N LYS A 506 38.89 5.52 15.35
CA LYS A 506 39.24 6.80 15.99
C LYS A 506 39.41 6.68 17.52
N GLN A 507 38.72 5.72 18.15
CA GLN A 507 38.91 5.36 19.57
C GLN A 507 40.15 4.45 19.82
N GLY A 508 40.86 4.01 18.77
CA GLY A 508 41.99 3.10 18.88
C GLY A 508 41.62 1.60 19.00
N ARG A 509 40.36 1.27 18.82
CA ARG A 509 39.82 -0.11 18.88
C ARG A 509 39.96 -0.81 17.52
N LYS A 510 41.21 -1.01 17.09
CA LYS A 510 41.52 -1.48 15.75
C LYS A 510 40.90 -2.85 15.40
N LYS A 511 40.81 -3.78 16.34
CA LYS A 511 40.26 -5.12 16.07
C LYS A 511 38.77 -5.07 15.75
N GLU A 512 38.02 -4.28 16.48
CA GLU A 512 36.60 -4.11 16.26
C GLU A 512 36.32 -3.39 14.94
N SER A 513 37.09 -2.32 14.61
CA SER A 513 37.05 -1.68 13.32
C SER A 513 37.32 -2.65 12.17
N GLN A 514 38.41 -3.41 12.21
CA GLN A 514 38.77 -4.39 11.18
C GLN A 514 37.70 -5.48 11.01
N TYR A 515 37.05 -5.89 12.09
CA TYR A 515 35.93 -6.85 12.01
C TYR A 515 34.75 -6.29 11.22
N LEU A 516 34.37 -5.02 11.44
CA LEU A 516 33.29 -4.37 10.73
C LEU A 516 33.66 -4.10 9.25
N ASP A 517 34.89 -3.64 8.98
CA ASP A 517 35.40 -3.47 7.63
C ASP A 517 35.35 -4.79 6.84
N ALA A 518 35.75 -5.92 7.47
CA ALA A 518 35.67 -7.23 6.86
C ALA A 518 34.21 -7.64 6.51
N LYS A 519 33.22 -7.23 7.29
CA LYS A 519 31.80 -7.46 6.93
C LYS A 519 31.45 -6.73 5.63
N ILE A 520 31.83 -5.47 5.48
CA ILE A 520 31.57 -4.70 4.25
C ILE A 520 32.27 -5.37 3.07
N LEU A 521 33.57 -5.68 3.19
CA LEU A 521 34.37 -6.25 2.11
C LEU A 521 33.89 -7.63 1.66
N ASN A 522 33.29 -8.41 2.55
CA ASN A 522 32.80 -9.75 2.23
C ASN A 522 31.37 -9.75 1.66
N PHE A 523 30.51 -8.86 2.12
CA PHE A 523 29.07 -8.94 1.86
C PHE A 523 28.46 -7.77 1.10
N HIS A 524 29.17 -6.60 0.99
CA HIS A 524 28.62 -5.36 0.42
C HIS A 524 29.56 -4.77 -0.64
N LYS A 525 29.87 -5.56 -1.68
CA LYS A 525 30.80 -5.16 -2.76
C LYS A 525 30.30 -4.00 -3.61
N ASP A 526 29.02 -3.73 -3.60
CA ASP A 526 28.32 -2.65 -4.26
C ASP A 526 28.19 -1.37 -3.41
N TYR A 527 28.75 -1.36 -2.19
CA TYR A 527 28.75 -0.19 -1.34
C TYR A 527 29.59 0.94 -1.97
N PHE A 528 29.01 2.15 -2.07
CA PHE A 528 29.63 3.25 -2.82
C PHE A 528 30.98 3.74 -2.24
N LYS A 529 31.27 3.49 -0.94
CA LYS A 529 32.57 3.75 -0.28
C LYS A 529 33.43 2.47 -0.17
N PHE A 530 33.13 1.39 -0.91
CA PHE A 530 33.84 0.12 -0.81
C PHE A 530 35.36 0.24 -0.97
N GLU A 531 35.83 0.99 -1.98
CA GLU A 531 37.27 1.23 -2.21
C GLU A 531 37.94 1.99 -1.05
N GLN A 532 37.22 2.89 -0.40
CA GLN A 532 37.73 3.60 0.78
C GLN A 532 37.90 2.64 1.97
N VAL A 533 36.93 1.73 2.18
CA VAL A 533 37.03 0.68 3.21
C VAL A 533 38.18 -0.26 2.91
N LEU A 534 38.35 -0.67 1.65
CA LEU A 534 39.44 -1.54 1.21
C LEU A 534 40.80 -0.92 1.49
N ASN A 535 41.01 0.34 1.06
CA ASN A 535 42.26 1.06 1.25
C ASN A 535 42.57 1.28 2.73
N ARG A 536 41.59 1.61 3.55
CA ARG A 536 41.71 1.77 5.01
C ARG A 536 42.20 0.51 5.71
N ASN A 537 41.84 -0.65 5.17
CA ASN A 537 42.22 -1.95 5.74
C ASN A 537 43.66 -2.39 5.36
N TYR A 538 44.25 -1.82 4.29
CA TYR A 538 45.64 -2.09 3.88
C TYR A 538 46.66 -1.11 4.45
N GLU A 539 46.24 0.02 5.01
CA GLU A 539 47.15 1.02 5.60
C GLU A 539 47.52 0.75 7.07
N ASP A 540 46.89 -0.23 7.72
CA ASP A 540 47.09 -0.67 9.12
C ASP A 540 47.83 -1.99 9.21
#